data_178e6e6b277930b274fe3b03a0bb411d
#
_entry.id   178e6e6b277930b274fe3b03a0bb411d
#
_cell.length_a   1.000
_cell.length_b   1.000
_cell.length_c   1.000
_cell.angle_alpha   90.00
_cell.angle_beta   90.00
_cell.angle_gamma   90.00
#
_symmetry.space_group_name_H-M   'P 1'
#
loop_
_entity.id
_entity.type
_entity.pdbx_description
1 polymer ?
#
loop_
_entity_poly.entity_id
_entity_poly.type
_entity_poly.pdbx_seq_one_letter_code
_entity_poly.pdbx_strand_id
1 'polypeptide(L)'
;KLASIYKASDNFRIRASFNTGFRAPSLHQLNFNSTSTIFEDGVPVEVGTFANDSKAAQLLGIPQLKEETSNSFSAGFTAKLPESNISITLDGYMVNIDDRVVYTGQFKGPGTGTELDRLLVQANASAASFFANAIDTQSKGVDLVITHKANLGENTRLKSDLAATFSKTEQVGGIKASDVLEAAGLVDTYFPETSRIFLEESVPRTKVNLTNSLTTGKF
;
A
#
# COMPACT_ATOMS: atom_id res chain seq x y z
N LYS A 1 18.80 0.49 -9.17
CA LYS A 1 17.92 1.23 -10.10
C LYS A 1 18.51 1.24 -11.50
N LEU A 2 17.74 0.80 -12.50
CA LEU A 2 18.05 0.92 -13.93
C LEU A 2 16.93 1.74 -14.57
N ALA A 3 17.29 2.74 -15.38
CA ALA A 3 16.31 3.52 -16.13
C ALA A 3 16.90 3.87 -17.50
N SER A 4 16.04 3.84 -18.53
CA SER A 4 16.41 4.15 -19.90
C SER A 4 15.35 5.05 -20.53
N ILE A 5 15.82 5.98 -21.36
CA ILE A 5 14.96 6.83 -22.20
C ILE A 5 15.51 6.73 -23.63
N TYR A 6 14.63 6.34 -24.54
CA TYR A 6 14.93 6.29 -25.97
C TYR A 6 14.15 7.40 -26.70
N LYS A 7 14.87 8.28 -27.37
CA LYS A 7 14.31 9.36 -28.19
C LYS A 7 14.19 8.83 -29.63
N ALA A 8 13.01 8.33 -29.99
CA ALA A 8 12.76 7.83 -31.33
C ALA A 8 12.61 8.96 -32.36
N SER A 9 12.11 10.13 -31.93
CA SER A 9 12.07 11.36 -32.72
C SER A 9 12.05 12.60 -31.80
N ASP A 10 12.01 13.81 -32.36
CA ASP A 10 11.84 15.02 -31.56
C ASP A 10 10.49 15.07 -30.83
N ASN A 11 9.51 14.37 -31.37
CA ASN A 11 8.14 14.34 -30.87
C ASN A 11 7.76 13.04 -30.16
N PHE A 12 8.62 12.00 -30.15
CA PHE A 12 8.29 10.72 -29.56
C PHE A 12 9.45 10.15 -28.73
N ARG A 13 9.17 9.86 -27.46
CA ARG A 13 10.12 9.28 -26.50
C ARG A 13 9.49 8.10 -25.79
N ILE A 14 10.25 7.04 -25.62
CA ILE A 14 9.90 5.87 -24.81
C ILE A 14 10.79 5.86 -23.58
N ARG A 15 10.26 5.43 -22.46
CA ARG A 15 11.00 5.25 -21.21
C ARG A 15 10.65 3.93 -20.56
N ALA A 16 11.61 3.35 -19.87
CA ALA A 16 11.42 2.18 -19.03
C ALA A 16 12.32 2.29 -17.81
N SER A 17 11.84 1.77 -16.68
CA SER A 17 12.66 1.66 -15.47
C SER A 17 12.39 0.37 -14.73
N PHE A 18 13.43 -0.09 -14.03
CA PHE A 18 13.38 -1.16 -13.07
C PHE A 18 14.08 -0.71 -11.78
N ASN A 19 13.44 -0.94 -10.64
CA ASN A 19 13.99 -0.61 -9.34
C ASN A 19 13.76 -1.76 -8.38
N THR A 20 14.72 -1.97 -7.49
CA THR A 20 14.55 -2.75 -6.27
C THR A 20 14.63 -1.82 -5.07
N GLY A 21 13.93 -2.14 -4.01
CA GLY A 21 13.96 -1.40 -2.77
C GLY A 21 13.72 -2.29 -1.57
N PHE A 22 13.94 -1.76 -0.39
CA PHE A 22 13.57 -2.39 0.87
C PHE A 22 13.09 -1.32 1.84
N ARG A 23 12.29 -1.75 2.81
CA ARG A 23 11.85 -0.92 3.94
C ARG A 23 12.04 -1.71 5.23
N ALA A 24 12.96 -1.26 6.08
CA ALA A 24 13.07 -1.80 7.43
C ALA A 24 11.81 -1.47 8.26
N PRO A 25 11.39 -2.36 9.17
CA PRO A 25 10.35 -2.03 10.13
C PRO A 25 10.73 -0.77 10.91
N SER A 26 9.75 0.10 11.18
CA SER A 26 10.01 1.29 11.99
C SER A 26 10.27 0.92 13.44
N LEU A 27 10.98 1.78 14.18
CA LEU A 27 11.18 1.59 15.62
C LEU A 27 9.87 1.47 16.37
N HIS A 28 8.82 2.15 15.91
CA HIS A 28 7.48 2.04 16.44
C HIS A 28 6.91 0.63 16.23
N GLN A 29 7.04 0.05 15.03
CA GLN A 29 6.57 -1.32 14.75
C GLN A 29 7.34 -2.38 15.56
N LEU A 30 8.63 -2.17 15.77
CA LEU A 30 9.48 -3.10 16.53
C LEU A 30 9.21 -3.08 18.05
N ASN A 31 8.94 -1.90 18.61
CA ASN A 31 8.94 -1.69 20.07
C ASN A 31 7.58 -1.24 20.60
N PHE A 32 6.53 -1.18 19.78
CA PHE A 32 5.23 -0.73 20.22
C PHE A 32 4.61 -1.73 21.18
N ASN A 33 4.25 -1.23 22.36
CA ASN A 33 3.58 -2.02 23.38
C ASN A 33 2.56 -1.10 24.07
N SER A 34 1.27 -1.35 23.86
CA SER A 34 0.20 -0.51 24.36
C SER A 34 -1.09 -1.31 24.46
N THR A 35 -1.93 -0.97 25.43
CA THR A 35 -3.30 -1.47 25.51
C THR A 35 -4.26 -0.34 25.20
N SER A 36 -5.24 -0.60 24.37
CA SER A 36 -6.27 0.34 23.94
C SER A 36 -7.66 -0.26 24.08
N THR A 37 -8.62 0.51 24.54
CA THR A 37 -10.03 0.10 24.56
C THR A 37 -10.63 0.31 23.17
N ILE A 38 -11.18 -0.74 22.60
CA ILE A 38 -12.00 -0.65 21.38
C ILE A 38 -13.42 -1.13 21.70
N PHE A 39 -14.40 -0.78 20.88
CA PHE A 39 -15.78 -1.24 21.04
C PHE A 39 -16.12 -2.27 19.97
N GLU A 40 -16.45 -3.49 20.38
CA GLU A 40 -17.00 -4.53 19.54
C GLU A 40 -18.48 -4.69 19.87
N ASP A 41 -19.36 -4.47 18.94
CA ASP A 41 -20.83 -4.52 19.12
C ASP A 41 -21.33 -3.72 20.35
N GLY A 42 -20.67 -2.59 20.63
CA GLY A 42 -21.00 -1.72 21.76
C GLY A 42 -20.40 -2.16 23.11
N VAL A 43 -19.66 -3.26 23.15
CA VAL A 43 -18.97 -3.76 24.34
C VAL A 43 -17.51 -3.30 24.33
N PRO A 44 -16.97 -2.71 25.40
CA PRO A 44 -15.56 -2.36 25.48
C PRO A 44 -14.69 -3.61 25.56
N VAL A 45 -13.66 -3.67 24.70
CA VAL A 45 -12.65 -4.75 24.65
C VAL A 45 -11.27 -4.11 24.76
N GLU A 46 -10.46 -4.58 25.70
CA GLU A 46 -9.09 -4.13 25.89
C GLU A 46 -8.16 -4.92 24.96
N VAL A 47 -7.60 -4.27 23.95
CA VAL A 47 -6.68 -4.91 22.99
C VAL A 47 -5.26 -4.45 23.26
N GLY A 48 -4.39 -5.39 23.57
CA GLY A 48 -2.96 -5.17 23.70
C GLY A 48 -2.28 -5.29 22.33
N THR A 49 -1.53 -4.27 21.91
CA THR A 49 -0.57 -4.41 20.82
C THR A 49 0.78 -4.72 21.45
N PHE A 50 1.38 -5.83 21.05
CA PHE A 50 2.62 -6.32 21.65
C PHE A 50 3.75 -6.36 20.61
N ALA A 51 4.97 -6.12 21.08
CA ALA A 51 6.16 -6.32 20.28
C ALA A 51 6.38 -7.81 19.97
N ASN A 52 7.02 -8.13 18.84
CA ASN A 52 7.19 -9.51 18.40
C ASN A 52 8.21 -10.32 19.22
N ASP A 53 8.99 -9.69 20.10
CA ASP A 53 9.85 -10.36 21.08
C ASP A 53 9.13 -10.73 22.38
N SER A 54 7.87 -10.30 22.53
CA SER A 54 7.06 -10.58 23.71
C SER A 54 6.75 -12.07 23.86
N LYS A 55 6.46 -12.49 25.09
CA LYS A 55 6.08 -13.87 25.37
C LYS A 55 4.75 -14.27 24.72
N ALA A 56 3.82 -13.32 24.56
CA ALA A 56 2.57 -13.52 23.85
C ALA A 56 2.82 -13.83 22.36
N ALA A 57 3.73 -13.09 21.71
CA ALA A 57 4.12 -13.35 20.32
C ALA A 57 4.77 -14.75 20.18
N GLN A 58 5.67 -15.12 21.08
CA GLN A 58 6.32 -16.44 21.07
C GLN A 58 5.33 -17.61 21.21
N LEU A 59 4.34 -17.48 22.12
CA LEU A 59 3.29 -18.49 22.31
C LEU A 59 2.40 -18.67 21.07
N LEU A 60 2.12 -17.59 20.39
CA LEU A 60 1.31 -17.59 19.17
C LEU A 60 2.14 -17.91 17.92
N GLY A 61 3.45 -18.09 18.05
CA GLY A 61 4.34 -18.34 16.91
C GLY A 61 4.46 -17.13 15.97
N ILE A 62 4.22 -15.91 16.46
CA ILE A 62 4.39 -14.68 15.67
C ILE A 62 5.91 -14.46 15.45
N PRO A 63 6.38 -14.43 14.20
CA PRO A 63 7.80 -14.26 13.94
C PRO A 63 8.28 -12.83 14.20
N GLN A 64 9.60 -12.68 14.39
CA GLN A 64 10.24 -11.37 14.43
C GLN A 64 10.01 -10.64 13.11
N LEU A 65 9.85 -9.31 13.18
CA LEU A 65 9.72 -8.48 12.00
C LEU A 65 11.02 -8.45 11.20
N LYS A 66 10.89 -8.57 9.90
CA LYS A 66 11.96 -8.39 8.92
C LYS A 66 11.62 -7.26 7.95
N GLU A 67 12.60 -6.87 7.13
CA GLU A 67 12.39 -5.87 6.10
C GLU A 67 11.38 -6.34 5.04
N GLU A 68 10.59 -5.40 4.54
CA GLU A 68 9.86 -5.55 3.29
C GLU A 68 10.81 -5.34 2.12
N THR A 69 10.70 -6.15 1.09
CA THR A 69 11.43 -5.94 -0.16
C THR A 69 10.49 -5.58 -1.29
N SER A 70 10.99 -4.84 -2.27
CA SER A 70 10.15 -4.42 -3.40
C SER A 70 10.88 -4.49 -4.73
N ASN A 71 10.11 -4.85 -5.76
CA ASN A 71 10.51 -4.80 -7.15
C ASN A 71 9.51 -3.95 -7.92
N SER A 72 9.99 -2.90 -8.59
CA SER A 72 9.16 -1.97 -9.36
C SER A 72 9.59 -1.96 -10.82
N PHE A 73 8.62 -2.07 -11.71
CA PHE A 73 8.79 -1.95 -13.14
C PHE A 73 7.86 -0.87 -13.68
N SER A 74 8.35 -0.03 -14.59
CA SER A 74 7.50 0.90 -15.33
C SER A 74 7.97 1.04 -16.78
N ALA A 75 7.00 1.23 -17.67
CA ALA A 75 7.26 1.56 -19.08
C ALA A 75 6.21 2.54 -19.59
N GLY A 76 6.62 3.45 -20.45
CA GLY A 76 5.71 4.44 -21.00
C GLY A 76 6.31 5.24 -22.13
N PHE A 77 5.50 6.13 -22.67
CA PHE A 77 5.92 7.04 -23.73
C PHE A 77 5.38 8.45 -23.54
N THR A 78 6.02 9.38 -24.22
CA THR A 78 5.51 10.74 -24.43
C THR A 78 5.50 11.03 -25.92
N ALA A 79 4.33 11.43 -26.42
CA ALA A 79 4.13 11.88 -27.80
C ALA A 79 3.72 13.36 -27.82
N LYS A 80 4.28 14.14 -28.72
CA LYS A 80 3.89 15.52 -29.00
C LYS A 80 3.28 15.58 -30.40
N LEU A 81 2.17 16.27 -30.52
CA LEU A 81 1.47 16.56 -31.74
C LEU A 81 1.57 18.08 -31.99
N PRO A 82 2.64 18.57 -32.66
CA PRO A 82 2.92 20.02 -32.73
C PRO A 82 1.81 20.80 -33.42
N GLU A 83 1.23 20.26 -34.50
CA GLU A 83 0.15 20.92 -35.24
C GLU A 83 -1.11 21.14 -34.39
N SER A 84 -1.38 20.26 -33.44
CA SER A 84 -2.53 20.35 -32.54
C SER A 84 -2.17 20.93 -31.15
N ASN A 85 -0.90 21.25 -30.90
CA ASN A 85 -0.40 21.67 -29.59
C ASN A 85 -0.77 20.70 -28.44
N ILE A 86 -0.87 19.40 -28.76
CA ILE A 86 -1.19 18.35 -27.82
C ILE A 86 0.08 17.59 -27.44
N SER A 87 0.18 17.24 -26.15
CA SER A 87 1.18 16.33 -25.61
C SER A 87 0.47 15.22 -24.85
N ILE A 88 0.82 13.97 -25.14
CA ILE A 88 0.27 12.79 -24.51
C ILE A 88 1.40 12.05 -23.81
N THR A 89 1.16 11.69 -22.54
CA THR A 89 2.05 10.86 -21.75
C THR A 89 1.24 9.67 -21.25
N LEU A 90 1.73 8.47 -21.49
CA LEU A 90 1.15 7.22 -21.00
C LEU A 90 2.24 6.41 -20.31
N ASP A 91 1.98 5.98 -19.07
CA ASP A 91 2.85 5.12 -18.29
C ASP A 91 2.09 3.95 -17.70
N GLY A 92 2.62 2.74 -17.86
CA GLY A 92 2.19 1.56 -17.12
C GLY A 92 3.23 1.22 -16.06
N TYR A 93 2.78 0.74 -14.91
CA TYR A 93 3.66 0.34 -13.82
C TYR A 93 3.17 -0.91 -13.09
N MET A 94 4.09 -1.60 -12.45
CA MET A 94 3.85 -2.71 -11.54
C MET A 94 4.85 -2.64 -10.39
N VAL A 95 4.36 -2.76 -9.17
CA VAL A 95 5.15 -2.77 -7.93
C VAL A 95 4.75 -4.01 -7.14
N ASN A 96 5.71 -4.91 -6.91
CA ASN A 96 5.54 -6.03 -6.00
C ASN A 96 6.23 -5.68 -4.68
N ILE A 97 5.58 -5.98 -3.57
CA ILE A 97 6.14 -5.86 -2.23
C ILE A 97 6.03 -7.23 -1.58
N ASP A 98 7.18 -7.81 -1.28
CA ASP A 98 7.28 -9.07 -0.56
C ASP A 98 7.41 -8.80 0.94
N ASP A 99 6.86 -9.70 1.75
CA ASP A 99 6.89 -9.64 3.21
C ASP A 99 6.34 -8.34 3.79
N ARG A 100 5.20 -7.88 3.24
CA ARG A 100 4.58 -6.63 3.68
C ARG A 100 4.14 -6.70 5.13
N VAL A 101 4.56 -5.69 5.90
CA VAL A 101 4.17 -5.57 7.31
C VAL A 101 2.73 -5.05 7.40
N VAL A 102 1.90 -5.83 8.05
CA VAL A 102 0.50 -5.51 8.33
C VAL A 102 0.24 -5.54 9.83
N TYR A 103 -0.89 -4.98 10.25
CA TYR A 103 -1.41 -5.12 11.60
C TYR A 103 -2.36 -6.32 11.63
N THR A 104 -2.17 -7.27 12.55
CA THR A 104 -2.99 -8.48 12.63
C THR A 104 -4.39 -8.19 13.17
N GLY A 105 -5.28 -9.13 13.01
CA GLY A 105 -6.50 -9.19 13.81
C GLY A 105 -6.18 -9.45 15.29
N GLN A 106 -7.22 -9.73 16.06
CA GLN A 106 -7.16 -9.89 17.50
C GLN A 106 -7.10 -11.35 17.90
N PHE A 107 -6.01 -11.78 18.49
CA PHE A 107 -5.86 -13.10 19.10
C PHE A 107 -6.45 -13.06 20.50
N LYS A 108 -7.62 -13.69 20.66
CA LYS A 108 -8.28 -13.82 21.96
C LYS A 108 -7.81 -15.07 22.66
N GLY A 109 -7.62 -15.00 23.96
CA GLY A 109 -7.39 -16.19 24.77
C GLY A 109 -8.67 -17.07 24.80
N PRO A 110 -8.55 -18.40 24.87
CA PRO A 110 -9.71 -19.31 24.91
C PRO A 110 -10.54 -19.21 26.21
N GLY A 111 -10.11 -18.43 27.20
CA GLY A 111 -10.83 -18.24 28.46
C GLY A 111 -10.77 -19.44 29.40
N THR A 112 -9.88 -20.42 29.13
CA THR A 112 -9.76 -21.67 29.89
C THR A 112 -8.56 -21.68 30.85
N GLY A 113 -7.96 -20.51 31.12
CA GLY A 113 -6.81 -20.36 32.01
C GLY A 113 -5.49 -20.78 31.39
N THR A 114 -5.38 -20.70 30.07
CA THR A 114 -4.12 -20.96 29.32
C THR A 114 -3.04 -19.96 29.67
N GLU A 115 -1.81 -20.20 29.23
CA GLU A 115 -0.72 -19.23 29.41
C GLU A 115 -1.01 -17.92 28.68
N LEU A 116 -1.63 -17.96 27.49
CA LEU A 116 -2.07 -16.76 26.76
C LEU A 116 -3.09 -15.95 27.60
N ASP A 117 -4.12 -16.61 28.16
CA ASP A 117 -5.10 -15.95 29.03
C ASP A 117 -4.42 -15.21 30.18
N ARG A 118 -3.45 -15.86 30.84
CA ARG A 118 -2.71 -15.26 31.96
C ARG A 118 -1.88 -14.04 31.54
N LEU A 119 -1.22 -14.13 30.38
CA LEU A 119 -0.42 -13.02 29.86
C LEU A 119 -1.31 -11.84 29.47
N LEU A 120 -2.46 -12.10 28.83
CA LEU A 120 -3.42 -11.04 28.51
C LEU A 120 -3.93 -10.33 29.78
N VAL A 121 -4.32 -11.10 30.81
CA VAL A 121 -4.76 -10.52 32.12
C VAL A 121 -3.66 -9.69 32.75
N GLN A 122 -2.40 -10.16 32.75
CA GLN A 122 -1.26 -9.39 33.28
C GLN A 122 -1.03 -8.07 32.53
N ALA A 123 -1.35 -8.04 31.23
CA ALA A 123 -1.27 -6.85 30.40
C ALA A 123 -2.53 -5.97 30.44
N ASN A 124 -3.51 -6.31 31.29
CA ASN A 124 -4.84 -5.70 31.30
C ASN A 124 -5.48 -5.70 29.89
N ALA A 125 -5.35 -6.81 29.16
CA ALA A 125 -5.88 -6.97 27.83
C ALA A 125 -6.79 -8.20 27.76
N SER A 126 -7.74 -8.19 26.84
CA SER A 126 -8.63 -9.31 26.51
C SER A 126 -8.21 -9.99 25.19
N ALA A 127 -7.41 -9.29 24.39
CA ALA A 127 -6.89 -9.78 23.12
C ALA A 127 -5.51 -9.19 22.82
N ALA A 128 -4.76 -9.86 21.95
CA ALA A 128 -3.45 -9.42 21.45
C ALA A 128 -3.50 -9.14 19.96
N SER A 129 -2.80 -8.11 19.52
CA SER A 129 -2.52 -7.84 18.11
C SER A 129 -1.03 -7.52 17.93
N PHE A 130 -0.54 -7.71 16.71
CA PHE A 130 0.88 -7.59 16.38
C PHE A 130 1.08 -6.89 15.04
N PHE A 131 2.26 -6.35 14.80
CA PHE A 131 2.72 -6.12 13.43
C PHE A 131 3.35 -7.41 12.90
N ALA A 132 3.11 -7.75 11.63
CA ALA A 132 3.57 -9.02 11.08
C ALA A 132 3.86 -8.91 9.58
N ASN A 133 4.92 -9.59 9.11
CA ASN A 133 5.19 -9.75 7.68
C ASN A 133 4.28 -10.86 7.11
N ALA A 134 2.99 -10.57 6.95
CA ALA A 134 1.97 -11.60 6.74
C ALA A 134 1.64 -11.87 5.27
N ILE A 135 1.91 -10.95 4.35
CA ILE A 135 1.45 -11.06 2.96
C ILE A 135 2.45 -10.48 1.97
N ASP A 136 2.28 -10.87 0.70
CA ASP A 136 2.86 -10.18 -0.44
C ASP A 136 1.77 -9.40 -1.16
N THR A 137 2.14 -8.28 -1.79
CA THR A 137 1.20 -7.44 -2.51
C THR A 137 1.72 -7.03 -3.86
N GLN A 138 0.81 -6.87 -4.81
CA GLN A 138 1.09 -6.31 -6.12
C GLN A 138 0.21 -5.09 -6.37
N SER A 139 0.82 -3.97 -6.74
CA SER A 139 0.14 -2.79 -7.25
C SER A 139 0.49 -2.60 -8.71
N LYS A 140 -0.51 -2.46 -9.56
CA LYS A 140 -0.34 -2.21 -11.00
C LYS A 140 -1.30 -1.14 -11.47
N GLY A 141 -0.88 -0.38 -12.47
CA GLY A 141 -1.72 0.70 -12.98
C GLY A 141 -1.21 1.31 -14.27
N VAL A 142 -2.03 2.22 -14.78
CA VAL A 142 -1.75 3.03 -15.96
C VAL A 142 -2.10 4.48 -15.66
N ASP A 143 -1.17 5.38 -15.97
CA ASP A 143 -1.34 6.82 -15.87
C ASP A 143 -1.35 7.45 -17.26
N LEU A 144 -2.37 8.23 -17.54
CA LEU A 144 -2.53 9.01 -18.76
C LEU A 144 -2.55 10.49 -18.44
N VAL A 145 -1.73 11.28 -19.13
CA VAL A 145 -1.80 12.74 -19.08
C VAL A 145 -1.87 13.28 -20.49
N ILE A 146 -2.88 14.08 -20.76
CA ILE A 146 -3.05 14.81 -22.03
C ILE A 146 -3.03 16.29 -21.71
N THR A 147 -2.07 17.01 -22.30
CA THR A 147 -1.98 18.47 -22.21
C THR A 147 -2.30 19.07 -23.56
N HIS A 148 -3.24 20.00 -23.61
CA HIS A 148 -3.54 20.82 -24.78
C HIS A 148 -3.27 22.30 -24.46
N LYS A 149 -2.66 23.01 -25.43
CA LYS A 149 -2.39 24.45 -25.33
C LYS A 149 -3.01 25.16 -26.51
N ALA A 150 -3.90 26.11 -26.28
CA ALA A 150 -4.52 26.94 -27.28
C ALA A 150 -4.19 28.44 -27.07
N ASN A 151 -3.84 29.15 -28.13
CA ASN A 151 -3.80 30.60 -28.12
C ASN A 151 -5.18 31.10 -28.58
N LEU A 152 -5.91 31.77 -27.70
CA LEU A 152 -7.26 32.31 -27.94
C LEU A 152 -7.23 33.75 -28.43
N GLY A 153 -6.03 34.33 -28.57
CA GLY A 153 -5.78 35.69 -29.01
C GLY A 153 -4.32 36.10 -28.74
N GLU A 154 -3.96 37.32 -29.04
CA GLU A 154 -2.56 37.78 -28.91
C GLU A 154 -2.00 37.68 -27.49
N ASN A 155 -2.85 37.88 -26.48
CA ASN A 155 -2.47 37.89 -25.06
C ASN A 155 -3.25 36.86 -24.21
N THR A 156 -3.98 35.94 -24.84
CA THR A 156 -4.80 34.96 -24.11
C THR A 156 -4.40 33.54 -24.47
N ARG A 157 -4.03 32.75 -23.47
CA ARG A 157 -3.63 31.36 -23.60
C ARG A 157 -4.48 30.46 -22.69
N LEU A 158 -4.98 29.39 -23.26
CA LEU A 158 -5.65 28.31 -22.52
C LEU A 158 -4.72 27.10 -22.46
N LYS A 159 -4.51 26.57 -21.28
CA LYS A 159 -3.89 25.26 -21.05
C LYS A 159 -4.91 24.35 -20.40
N SER A 160 -5.15 23.18 -21.01
CA SER A 160 -6.03 22.15 -20.49
C SER A 160 -5.20 20.90 -20.22
N ASP A 161 -5.23 20.39 -19.00
CA ASP A 161 -4.57 19.14 -18.58
C ASP A 161 -5.65 18.15 -18.15
N LEU A 162 -5.75 17.03 -18.85
CA LEU A 162 -6.53 15.86 -18.46
C LEU A 162 -5.57 14.82 -17.92
N ALA A 163 -5.75 14.45 -16.66
CA ALA A 163 -5.00 13.36 -16.02
C ALA A 163 -5.96 12.25 -15.60
N ALA A 164 -5.63 11.00 -15.94
CA ALA A 164 -6.39 9.83 -15.57
C ALA A 164 -5.44 8.75 -15.05
N THR A 165 -5.79 8.17 -13.89
CA THR A 165 -5.09 7.03 -13.28
C THR A 165 -6.06 5.88 -13.16
N PHE A 166 -5.62 4.70 -13.59
CA PHE A 166 -6.28 3.42 -13.34
C PHE A 166 -5.31 2.55 -12.58
N SER A 167 -5.68 2.12 -11.37
CA SER A 167 -4.79 1.32 -10.52
C SER A 167 -5.54 0.25 -9.75
N LYS A 168 -4.85 -0.85 -9.46
CA LYS A 168 -5.32 -1.93 -8.62
C LYS A 168 -4.19 -2.40 -7.72
N THR A 169 -4.49 -2.55 -6.43
CA THR A 169 -3.63 -3.22 -5.46
C THR A 169 -4.32 -4.50 -5.03
N GLU A 170 -3.60 -5.59 -4.95
CA GLU A 170 -4.11 -6.90 -4.55
C GLU A 170 -3.08 -7.65 -3.71
N GLN A 171 -3.55 -8.50 -2.80
CA GLN A 171 -2.73 -9.52 -2.18
C GLN A 171 -2.37 -10.56 -3.24
N VAL A 172 -1.12 -11.02 -3.22
CA VAL A 172 -0.64 -12.13 -4.08
C VAL A 172 -0.11 -13.25 -3.21
N GLY A 173 -0.40 -14.50 -3.63
CA GLY A 173 -0.05 -15.68 -2.84
C GLY A 173 -0.92 -15.87 -1.59
N GLY A 174 -0.47 -16.77 -0.71
CA GLY A 174 -1.12 -17.07 0.55
C GLY A 174 -0.71 -16.13 1.68
N ILE A 175 -1.40 -16.24 2.81
CA ILE A 175 -1.00 -15.60 4.07
C ILE A 175 0.22 -16.37 4.60
N LYS A 176 1.28 -15.66 5.00
CA LYS A 176 2.54 -16.24 5.51
C LYS A 176 2.46 -16.50 7.01
N ALA A 177 1.50 -17.31 7.42
CA ALA A 177 1.35 -17.72 8.81
C ALA A 177 2.46 -18.72 9.21
N SER A 178 2.75 -18.81 10.51
CA SER A 178 3.61 -19.87 11.04
C SER A 178 2.86 -21.18 11.20
N ASP A 179 3.58 -22.30 11.25
CA ASP A 179 2.99 -23.63 11.48
C ASP A 179 2.13 -23.67 12.76
N VAL A 180 2.48 -22.89 13.78
CA VAL A 180 1.71 -22.78 15.03
C VAL A 180 0.34 -22.14 14.77
N LEU A 181 0.30 -21.07 13.99
CA LEU A 181 -0.95 -20.38 13.63
C LEU A 181 -1.83 -21.24 12.70
N GLU A 182 -1.21 -21.94 11.76
CA GLU A 182 -1.90 -22.87 10.87
C GLU A 182 -2.53 -24.02 11.66
N ALA A 183 -1.75 -24.68 12.52
CA ALA A 183 -2.23 -25.76 13.38
C ALA A 183 -3.33 -25.34 14.35
N ALA A 184 -3.32 -24.08 14.78
CA ALA A 184 -4.34 -23.50 15.65
C ALA A 184 -5.58 -22.99 14.90
N GLY A 185 -5.58 -22.97 13.55
CA GLY A 185 -6.66 -22.41 12.74
C GLY A 185 -6.78 -20.89 12.85
N LEU A 186 -5.68 -20.18 13.10
CA LEU A 186 -5.63 -18.73 13.38
C LEU A 186 -5.10 -17.92 12.18
N VAL A 187 -5.01 -18.51 11.00
CA VAL A 187 -4.51 -17.82 9.78
C VAL A 187 -5.36 -16.60 9.43
N ASP A 188 -6.69 -16.75 9.51
CA ASP A 188 -7.62 -15.63 9.23
C ASP A 188 -7.54 -14.52 10.29
N THR A 189 -7.10 -14.83 11.50
CA THR A 189 -6.82 -13.82 12.53
C THR A 189 -5.49 -13.12 12.25
N TYR A 190 -4.50 -13.86 11.70
CA TYR A 190 -3.20 -13.28 11.36
C TYR A 190 -3.30 -12.22 10.25
N PHE A 191 -4.14 -12.44 9.24
CA PHE A 191 -4.52 -11.42 8.27
C PHE A 191 -6.01 -11.53 7.91
N PRO A 192 -6.89 -10.80 8.60
CA PRO A 192 -8.33 -10.92 8.42
C PRO A 192 -8.81 -10.38 7.08
N GLU A 193 -9.91 -10.95 6.58
CA GLU A 193 -10.53 -10.57 5.31
C GLU A 193 -10.88 -9.08 5.27
N THR A 194 -11.29 -8.49 6.37
CA THR A 194 -11.55 -7.05 6.48
C THR A 194 -10.31 -6.21 6.17
N SER A 195 -9.13 -6.63 6.64
CA SER A 195 -7.86 -5.98 6.33
C SER A 195 -7.48 -6.13 4.85
N ARG A 196 -7.77 -7.30 4.25
CA ARG A 196 -7.59 -7.53 2.81
C ARG A 196 -8.50 -6.62 1.99
N ILE A 197 -9.79 -6.55 2.30
CA ILE A 197 -10.75 -5.67 1.63
C ILE A 197 -10.29 -4.21 1.75
N PHE A 198 -9.85 -3.79 2.94
CA PHE A 198 -9.34 -2.44 3.13
C PHE A 198 -8.09 -2.17 2.28
N LEU A 199 -7.18 -3.13 2.17
CA LEU A 199 -5.99 -3.03 1.31
C LEU A 199 -6.35 -2.90 -0.17
N GLU A 200 -7.32 -3.67 -0.65
CA GLU A 200 -7.63 -3.82 -2.07
C GLU A 200 -8.64 -2.80 -2.59
N GLU A 201 -9.58 -2.34 -1.73
CA GLU A 201 -10.75 -1.56 -2.15
C GLU A 201 -10.83 -0.15 -1.52
N SER A 202 -9.95 0.20 -0.56
CA SER A 202 -10.02 1.51 0.12
C SER A 202 -9.67 2.70 -0.78
N VAL A 203 -8.95 2.47 -1.87
CA VAL A 203 -8.54 3.50 -2.81
C VAL A 203 -9.31 3.37 -4.12
N PRO A 204 -9.94 4.46 -4.61
CA PRO A 204 -10.62 4.42 -5.91
C PRO A 204 -9.69 3.93 -7.02
N ARG A 205 -10.11 2.89 -7.75
CA ARG A 205 -9.34 2.30 -8.86
C ARG A 205 -9.17 3.24 -10.04
N THR A 206 -10.06 4.20 -10.18
CA THR A 206 -10.06 5.18 -11.25
C THR A 206 -10.13 6.58 -10.68
N LYS A 207 -9.20 7.45 -11.10
CA LYS A 207 -9.20 8.87 -10.78
C LYS A 207 -9.03 9.65 -12.07
N VAL A 208 -9.88 10.66 -12.28
CA VAL A 208 -9.79 11.56 -13.42
C VAL A 208 -9.79 12.98 -12.92
N ASN A 209 -8.88 13.78 -13.44
CA ASN A 209 -8.77 15.21 -13.13
C ASN A 209 -8.69 16.00 -14.44
N LEU A 210 -9.47 17.06 -14.56
CA LEU A 210 -9.40 18.03 -15.66
C LEU A 210 -9.10 19.40 -15.06
N THR A 211 -7.97 19.97 -15.45
CA THR A 211 -7.55 21.31 -15.03
C THR A 211 -7.47 22.23 -16.24
N ASN A 212 -8.14 23.38 -16.17
CA ASN A 212 -8.04 24.41 -17.18
C ASN A 212 -7.41 25.66 -16.56
N SER A 213 -6.37 26.18 -17.21
CA SER A 213 -5.69 27.41 -16.83
C SER A 213 -5.78 28.43 -17.96
N LEU A 214 -6.44 29.55 -17.71
CA LEU A 214 -6.53 30.66 -18.63
C LEU A 214 -5.59 31.77 -18.16
N THR A 215 -4.67 32.15 -19.03
CA THR A 215 -3.77 33.31 -18.80
C THR A 215 -4.12 34.40 -19.78
N THR A 216 -4.39 35.61 -19.30
CA THR A 216 -4.72 36.75 -20.11
C THR A 216 -3.94 37.97 -19.65
N GLY A 217 -3.44 38.79 -20.60
CA GLY A 217 -2.70 40.02 -20.33
C GLY A 217 -1.22 39.80 -19.98
N LYS A 218 -0.51 40.93 -19.88
CA LYS A 218 0.84 41.01 -19.30
C LYS A 218 0.66 41.52 -17.87
N PHE A 219 0.99 40.74 -16.88
CA PHE A 219 1.16 41.17 -15.50
C PHE A 219 2.63 41.31 -15.21
#